data_e90075a8a65bc2313f91634b77ca1819
#
_entry.id   e90075a8a65bc2313f91634b77ca1819
#
_cell.length_a   1.000
_cell.length_b   1.000
_cell.length_c   1.000
_cell.angle_alpha   90.00
_cell.angle_beta   90.00
_cell.angle_gamma   90.00
#
_symmetry.space_group_name_H-M   'P 1'
#
loop_
_entity.id
_entity.type
_entity.pdbx_description
1 polymer ?
#
loop_
_entity_poly.entity_id
_entity_poly.type
_entity_poly.pdbx_seq_one_letter_code
_entity_poly.pdbx_strand_id
1 'polypeptide(L)'
;MAESKTIFIIEDDADVLSIMVKHLVREGYQVITAIDGMEGLKKLETETYDLVITDIVMPYVSGVGVVSAIKEKTPHIPVIAITGFGKEPEAAAMEKNADLVLAKPVRMSLLKDHIEALLRRSEGEKRS
;
A
#
# COMPACT_ATOMS: atom_id res chain seq x y z
N MET A 1 -4.14 7.17 -24.28
CA MET A 1 -4.52 7.09 -22.87
C MET A 1 -3.39 6.48 -22.05
N ALA A 2 -3.21 6.99 -20.85
CA ALA A 2 -2.22 6.39 -19.95
C ALA A 2 -2.65 4.97 -19.58
N GLU A 3 -1.69 4.09 -19.44
CA GLU A 3 -1.96 2.75 -18.95
C GLU A 3 -2.47 2.79 -17.53
N SER A 4 -3.39 1.89 -17.20
CA SER A 4 -3.88 1.77 -15.84
C SER A 4 -2.77 1.32 -14.91
N LYS A 5 -2.63 2.01 -13.80
CA LYS A 5 -1.69 1.61 -12.76
C LYS A 5 -2.32 0.55 -11.87
N THR A 6 -1.49 -0.28 -11.29
CA THR A 6 -1.92 -1.38 -10.43
C THR A 6 -1.59 -1.07 -8.97
N ILE A 7 -2.60 -1.12 -8.12
CA ILE A 7 -2.47 -0.90 -6.68
C ILE A 7 -2.60 -2.25 -5.97
N PHE A 8 -1.63 -2.58 -5.14
CA PHE A 8 -1.66 -3.79 -4.34
C PHE A 8 -2.08 -3.42 -2.92
N ILE A 9 -3.21 -3.98 -2.46
CA ILE A 9 -3.75 -3.68 -1.12
C ILE A 9 -3.65 -4.91 -0.23
N ILE A 10 -3.02 -4.75 0.92
CA ILE A 10 -2.90 -5.79 1.94
C ILE A 10 -3.68 -5.34 3.17
N GLU A 11 -4.81 -5.95 3.42
CA GLU A 11 -5.74 -5.55 4.48
C GLU A 11 -6.53 -6.77 4.96
N ASP A 12 -6.53 -7.01 6.27
CA ASP A 12 -7.21 -8.16 6.86
C ASP A 12 -8.69 -7.92 7.16
N ASP A 13 -9.14 -6.66 7.22
CA ASP A 13 -10.55 -6.33 7.40
C ASP A 13 -11.24 -6.36 6.03
N ALA A 14 -12.13 -7.35 5.83
CA ALA A 14 -12.80 -7.54 4.56
C ALA A 14 -13.66 -6.35 4.13
N ASP A 15 -14.30 -5.67 5.09
CA ASP A 15 -15.15 -4.53 4.77
C ASP A 15 -14.31 -3.33 4.33
N VAL A 16 -13.22 -3.05 5.02
CA VAL A 16 -12.29 -2.00 4.65
C VAL A 16 -11.70 -2.27 3.26
N LEU A 17 -11.26 -3.51 3.04
CA LEU A 17 -10.70 -3.92 1.76
C LEU A 17 -11.70 -3.71 0.61
N SER A 18 -12.95 -4.14 0.83
CA SER A 18 -14.02 -3.99 -0.17
C SER A 18 -14.26 -2.53 -0.54
N ILE A 19 -14.29 -1.64 0.45
CA ILE A 19 -14.48 -0.21 0.22
C ILE A 19 -13.33 0.37 -0.59
N MET A 20 -12.09 0.03 -0.23
CA MET A 20 -10.92 0.52 -0.95
C MET A 20 -10.91 0.04 -2.40
N VAL A 21 -11.20 -1.24 -2.62
CA VAL A 21 -11.23 -1.81 -3.97
C VAL A 21 -12.26 -1.09 -4.83
N LYS A 22 -13.48 -0.90 -4.31
CA LYS A 22 -14.54 -0.22 -5.07
C LYS A 22 -14.14 1.19 -5.50
N HIS A 23 -13.55 1.94 -4.57
CA HIS A 23 -13.13 3.31 -4.87
C HIS A 23 -12.00 3.36 -5.90
N LEU A 24 -11.01 2.51 -5.74
CA LEU A 24 -9.84 2.53 -6.63
C LEU A 24 -10.17 2.02 -8.03
N VAL A 25 -10.98 0.99 -8.13
CA VAL A 25 -11.45 0.51 -9.44
C VAL A 25 -12.26 1.59 -10.16
N ARG A 26 -13.10 2.30 -9.42
CA ARG A 26 -13.88 3.42 -9.99
C ARG A 26 -12.97 4.52 -10.52
N GLU A 27 -11.82 4.73 -9.90
CA GLU A 27 -10.86 5.74 -10.33
C GLU A 27 -9.97 5.28 -11.50
N GLY A 28 -10.16 4.06 -11.97
CA GLY A 28 -9.45 3.54 -13.13
C GLY A 28 -8.22 2.68 -12.81
N TYR A 29 -7.96 2.39 -11.53
CA TYR A 29 -6.83 1.53 -11.16
C TYR A 29 -7.20 0.07 -11.30
N GLN A 30 -6.19 -0.74 -11.60
CA GLN A 30 -6.27 -2.18 -11.40
C GLN A 30 -5.88 -2.46 -9.96
N VAL A 31 -6.49 -3.46 -9.35
CA VAL A 31 -6.28 -3.73 -7.92
C VAL A 31 -5.98 -5.21 -7.70
N ILE A 32 -4.91 -5.46 -6.93
CA ILE A 32 -4.55 -6.78 -6.43
C ILE A 32 -4.75 -6.73 -4.92
N THR A 33 -5.26 -7.78 -4.33
CA THR A 33 -5.55 -7.81 -2.90
C THR A 33 -4.89 -8.98 -2.21
N ALA A 34 -4.60 -8.80 -0.92
CA ALA A 34 -4.20 -9.86 -0.01
C ALA A 34 -4.90 -9.61 1.33
N ILE A 35 -5.33 -10.67 1.99
CA ILE A 35 -6.11 -10.58 3.22
C ILE A 35 -5.26 -10.63 4.49
N ASP A 36 -3.97 -10.90 4.34
CA ASP A 36 -3.03 -10.89 5.47
C ASP A 36 -1.60 -10.73 4.95
N GLY A 37 -0.67 -10.61 5.88
CA GLY A 37 0.73 -10.40 5.54
C GLY A 37 1.38 -11.59 4.84
N MET A 38 0.97 -12.81 5.15
CA MET A 38 1.53 -14.00 4.50
C MET A 38 1.13 -14.06 3.04
N GLU A 39 -0.15 -13.86 2.74
CA GLU A 39 -0.62 -13.79 1.36
C GLU A 39 0.04 -12.62 0.63
N GLY A 40 0.21 -11.49 1.35
CA GLY A 40 0.89 -10.32 0.80
C GLY A 40 2.31 -10.63 0.36
N LEU A 41 3.10 -11.26 1.23
CA LEU A 41 4.48 -11.64 0.90
C LEU A 41 4.53 -12.61 -0.29
N LYS A 42 3.60 -13.54 -0.34
CA LYS A 42 3.51 -14.50 -1.44
C LYS A 42 3.26 -13.79 -2.78
N LYS A 43 2.30 -12.86 -2.79
CA LYS A 43 1.95 -12.13 -4.01
C LYS A 43 3.02 -11.14 -4.43
N LEU A 44 3.85 -10.64 -3.50
CA LEU A 44 4.99 -9.82 -3.86
C LEU A 44 5.93 -10.53 -4.84
N GLU A 45 6.04 -11.85 -4.72
CA GLU A 45 6.94 -12.64 -5.57
C GLU A 45 6.38 -12.90 -6.96
N THR A 46 5.05 -12.95 -7.10
CA THR A 46 4.40 -13.41 -8.33
C THR A 46 3.70 -12.31 -9.12
N GLU A 47 3.38 -11.18 -8.48
CA GLU A 47 2.60 -10.11 -9.10
C GLU A 47 3.45 -8.89 -9.40
N THR A 48 2.99 -8.07 -10.34
CA THR A 48 3.58 -6.76 -10.61
C THR A 48 2.60 -5.68 -10.18
N TYR A 49 3.12 -4.59 -9.64
CA TYR A 49 2.31 -3.51 -9.10
C TYR A 49 3.09 -2.20 -9.14
N ASP A 50 2.37 -1.10 -9.04
CA ASP A 50 2.95 0.24 -9.11
C ASP A 50 2.98 0.95 -7.76
N LEU A 51 2.14 0.53 -6.82
CA LEU A 51 2.06 1.09 -5.49
C LEU A 51 1.44 0.05 -4.55
N VAL A 52 1.86 0.06 -3.28
CA VAL A 52 1.33 -0.85 -2.27
C VAL A 52 0.69 -0.06 -1.14
N ILE A 53 -0.47 -0.51 -0.69
CA ILE A 53 -1.13 -0.02 0.52
C ILE A 53 -1.20 -1.21 1.47
N THR A 54 -0.64 -1.06 2.67
CA THR A 54 -0.66 -2.16 3.64
C THR A 54 -1.07 -1.69 5.03
N ASP A 55 -1.93 -2.47 5.69
CA ASP A 55 -2.20 -2.28 7.10
C ASP A 55 -0.95 -2.68 7.90
N ILE A 56 -0.74 -2.05 9.04
CA ILE A 56 0.39 -2.36 9.93
C ILE A 56 0.07 -3.53 10.82
N VAL A 57 -1.11 -3.54 11.43
CA VAL A 57 -1.49 -4.55 12.42
C VAL A 57 -2.25 -5.67 11.74
N MET A 58 -1.60 -6.79 11.52
CA MET A 58 -2.18 -7.96 10.88
C MET A 58 -1.72 -9.24 11.59
N PRO A 59 -2.53 -10.32 11.52
CA PRO A 59 -2.10 -11.60 12.06
C PRO A 59 -0.87 -12.14 11.32
N TYR A 60 -0.06 -12.91 12.01
CA TYR A 60 1.10 -13.67 11.50
C TYR A 60 2.28 -12.82 11.07
N VAL A 61 2.14 -11.95 10.09
CA VAL A 61 3.23 -11.09 9.60
C VAL A 61 2.78 -9.65 9.72
N SER A 62 3.54 -8.84 10.45
CA SER A 62 3.20 -7.42 10.61
C SER A 62 3.46 -6.65 9.31
N GLY A 63 2.76 -5.51 9.16
CA GLY A 63 2.99 -4.63 8.04
C GLY A 63 4.42 -4.11 7.96
N VAL A 64 5.13 -4.03 9.08
CA VAL A 64 6.55 -3.64 9.07
C VAL A 64 7.37 -4.62 8.24
N GLY A 65 7.16 -5.92 8.45
CA GLY A 65 7.83 -6.96 7.66
C GLY A 65 7.49 -6.88 6.18
N VAL A 66 6.23 -6.60 5.87
CA VAL A 66 5.78 -6.45 4.48
C VAL A 66 6.47 -5.25 3.83
N VAL A 67 6.48 -4.09 4.49
CA VAL A 67 7.13 -2.89 3.94
C VAL A 67 8.62 -3.14 3.70
N SER A 68 9.30 -3.77 4.65
CA SER A 68 10.72 -4.09 4.50
C SER A 68 10.97 -4.97 3.29
N ALA A 69 10.13 -6.00 3.09
CA ALA A 69 10.26 -6.90 1.94
C ALA A 69 10.05 -6.16 0.62
N ILE A 70 9.07 -5.27 0.55
CA ILE A 70 8.81 -4.47 -0.65
C ILE A 70 9.99 -3.57 -0.96
N LYS A 71 10.47 -2.85 0.03
CA LYS A 71 11.57 -1.89 -0.15
C LYS A 71 12.89 -2.58 -0.51
N GLU A 72 13.10 -3.78 -0.03
CA GLU A 72 14.27 -4.56 -0.39
C GLU A 72 14.20 -5.04 -1.84
N LYS A 73 13.04 -5.57 -2.25
CA LYS A 73 12.86 -6.12 -3.59
C LYS A 73 12.67 -5.04 -4.65
N THR A 74 11.86 -4.01 -4.34
CA THR A 74 11.49 -2.96 -5.30
C THR A 74 11.56 -1.60 -4.63
N PRO A 75 12.77 -1.07 -4.39
CA PRO A 75 12.92 0.15 -3.58
C PRO A 75 12.25 1.39 -4.15
N HIS A 76 11.95 1.43 -5.44
CA HIS A 76 11.28 2.57 -6.07
C HIS A 76 9.75 2.49 -6.03
N ILE A 77 9.19 1.35 -5.62
CA ILE A 77 7.73 1.23 -5.51
C ILE A 77 7.26 1.95 -4.24
N PRO A 78 6.35 2.95 -4.36
CA PRO A 78 5.86 3.64 -3.17
C PRO A 78 4.96 2.76 -2.31
N VAL A 79 5.07 2.93 -1.00
CA VAL A 79 4.30 2.17 -0.02
C VAL A 79 3.57 3.13 0.91
N ILE A 80 2.25 2.96 1.01
CA ILE A 80 1.41 3.66 1.98
C ILE A 80 1.08 2.67 3.09
N ALA A 81 1.47 3.01 4.32
CA ALA A 81 1.15 2.21 5.49
C ALA A 81 -0.06 2.80 6.20
N ILE A 82 -0.97 1.96 6.66
CA ILE A 82 -2.17 2.40 7.38
C ILE A 82 -2.13 1.85 8.79
N THR A 83 -2.28 2.74 9.78
CA THR A 83 -2.25 2.37 11.19
C THR A 83 -3.58 2.69 11.86
N GLY A 84 -4.01 1.83 12.80
CA GLY A 84 -5.23 2.07 13.56
C GLY A 84 -5.07 3.18 14.60
N PHE A 85 -3.86 3.33 15.13
CA PHE A 85 -3.57 4.33 16.16
C PHE A 85 -2.19 4.93 15.88
N GLY A 86 -2.14 6.19 15.50
CA GLY A 86 -0.94 6.84 15.00
C GLY A 86 0.27 6.93 15.93
N LYS A 87 0.22 6.34 17.12
CA LYS A 87 1.31 6.42 18.11
C LYS A 87 1.88 5.07 18.52
N GLU A 88 1.58 4.01 17.76
CA GLU A 88 2.12 2.70 18.06
C GLU A 88 3.60 2.62 17.68
N PRO A 89 4.41 1.81 18.39
CA PRO A 89 5.82 1.63 18.03
C PRO A 89 6.02 1.16 16.59
N GLU A 90 5.12 0.34 16.08
CA GLU A 90 5.16 -0.13 14.69
C GLU A 90 5.03 1.02 13.72
N ALA A 91 4.15 1.99 14.01
CA ALA A 91 3.97 3.16 13.16
C ALA A 91 5.25 3.98 13.06
N ALA A 92 5.95 4.19 14.18
CA ALA A 92 7.21 4.91 14.19
C ALA A 92 8.28 4.21 13.36
N ALA A 93 8.34 2.88 13.45
CA ALA A 93 9.29 2.11 12.64
C ALA A 93 8.95 2.18 11.15
N MET A 94 7.67 2.19 10.81
CA MET A 94 7.20 2.26 9.44
C MET A 94 7.51 3.59 8.77
N GLU A 95 7.50 4.69 9.52
CA GLU A 95 7.80 6.00 8.97
C GLU A 95 9.18 6.06 8.32
N LYS A 96 10.10 5.21 8.74
CA LYS A 96 11.44 5.16 8.16
C LYS A 96 11.50 4.41 6.83
N ASN A 97 10.54 3.53 6.59
CA ASN A 97 10.56 2.63 5.44
C ASN A 97 9.40 2.90 4.47
N ALA A 98 8.23 3.25 4.97
CA ALA A 98 7.10 3.59 4.13
C ALA A 98 7.25 5.00 3.56
N ASP A 99 6.70 5.23 2.39
CA ASP A 99 6.68 6.56 1.78
C ASP A 99 5.64 7.47 2.42
N LEU A 100 4.61 6.89 3.00
CA LEU A 100 3.55 7.62 3.67
C LEU A 100 2.90 6.72 4.72
N VAL A 101 2.55 7.31 5.86
CA VAL A 101 1.80 6.62 6.92
C VAL A 101 0.50 7.38 7.17
N LEU A 102 -0.62 6.69 7.08
CA LEU A 102 -1.95 7.28 7.32
C LEU A 102 -2.63 6.57 8.48
N ALA A 103 -3.37 7.32 9.30
CA ALA A 103 -4.14 6.77 10.41
C ALA A 103 -5.57 6.47 9.96
N LYS A 104 -6.14 5.39 10.51
CA LYS A 104 -7.56 5.09 10.31
C LYS A 104 -8.43 6.05 11.13
N PRO A 105 -9.62 6.41 10.65
CA PRO A 105 -10.22 6.04 9.36
C PRO A 105 -9.64 6.84 8.20
N VAL A 106 -9.36 6.16 7.11
CA VAL A 106 -8.77 6.79 5.92
C VAL A 106 -9.89 7.33 5.02
N ARG A 107 -9.80 8.61 4.67
CA ARG A 107 -10.73 9.20 3.70
C ARG A 107 -10.31 8.81 2.30
N MET A 108 -11.22 8.24 1.52
CA MET A 108 -10.89 7.77 0.18
C MET A 108 -10.44 8.90 -0.75
N SER A 109 -11.01 10.09 -0.62
CA SER A 109 -10.60 11.24 -1.43
C SER A 109 -9.15 11.66 -1.17
N LEU A 110 -8.72 11.63 0.10
CA LEU A 110 -7.34 11.92 0.46
C LEU A 110 -6.40 10.81 0.00
N LEU A 111 -6.81 9.56 0.17
CA LEU A 111 -6.02 8.42 -0.28
C LEU A 111 -5.77 8.50 -1.78
N LYS A 112 -6.77 8.81 -2.56
CA LYS A 112 -6.65 9.00 -4.00
C LYS A 112 -5.58 10.04 -4.34
N ASP A 113 -5.63 11.20 -3.67
CA ASP A 113 -4.67 12.28 -3.92
C ASP A 113 -3.24 11.86 -3.59
N HIS A 114 -3.06 11.14 -2.49
CA HIS A 114 -1.75 10.62 -2.11
C HIS A 114 -1.23 9.60 -3.11
N ILE A 115 -2.09 8.71 -3.58
CA ILE A 115 -1.72 7.70 -4.58
C ILE A 115 -1.23 8.40 -5.85
N GLU A 116 -1.98 9.37 -6.35
CA GLU A 116 -1.60 10.10 -7.56
C GLU A 116 -0.26 10.80 -7.42
N ALA A 117 -0.03 11.45 -6.27
CA ALA A 117 1.23 12.15 -6.01
C ALA A 117 2.42 11.19 -5.95
N LEU A 118 2.25 10.06 -5.27
CA LEU A 118 3.31 9.07 -5.14
C LEU A 118 3.62 8.38 -6.46
N LEU A 119 2.61 8.09 -7.26
CA LEU A 119 2.83 7.48 -8.58
C LEU A 119 3.59 8.42 -9.52
N ARG A 120 3.27 9.72 -9.49
CA ARG A 120 4.01 10.70 -10.29
C ARG A 120 5.47 10.80 -9.87
N ARG A 121 5.74 10.80 -8.57
CA ARG A 121 7.09 10.84 -8.03
C ARG A 121 7.88 9.60 -8.44
N SER A 122 7.28 8.43 -8.31
CA SER A 122 7.90 7.16 -8.66
C SER A 122 8.28 7.08 -10.15
N GLU A 123 7.42 7.60 -11.04
CA GLU A 123 7.73 7.66 -12.47
C GLU A 123 8.93 8.56 -12.74
N GLY A 124 9.03 9.68 -12.05
CA GLY A 124 10.18 10.57 -12.15
C GLY A 124 11.48 9.89 -11.74
N GLU A 125 11.45 9.14 -10.64
CA GLU A 125 12.61 8.39 -10.15
C GLU A 125 13.04 7.30 -11.14
N LYS A 126 12.08 6.64 -11.78
CA LYS A 126 12.38 5.62 -12.79
C LYS A 126 13.08 6.19 -14.02
N ARG A 127 12.79 7.43 -14.38
CA ARG A 127 13.36 8.07 -15.55
C ARG A 127 14.77 8.61 -15.34
N SER A 128 15.09 8.85 -14.09
CA SER A 128 16.44 9.33 -13.74
C SER A 128 17.41 8.15 -13.44
#